data_825d90a19b945fdfe7ecfb16ace7dedb
#
_entry.id   825d90a19b945fdfe7ecfb16ace7dedb
#
_cell.length_a   1.000
_cell.length_b   1.000
_cell.length_c   1.000
_cell.angle_alpha   90.00
_cell.angle_beta   90.00
_cell.angle_gamma   90.00
#
_symmetry.space_group_name_H-M   'P 1'
#
loop_
_entity.id
_entity.type
_entity.pdbx_description
1 polymer ?
#
loop_
_entity_poly.entity_id
_entity_poly.type
_entity_poly.pdbx_seq_one_letter_code
_entity_poly.pdbx_strand_id
1 'polypeptide(L)'
;LIAAIFFILALRGLSSPTSSRLGNIFGMVGMGIAIITTLMIGTNLISLLIAVPLISGAFIGIYVAKKVEMTKMPELVALMHSFVGLAAVLIATAAVLNVSEIHSVVQRFELFIGAFIGAITFSASVIAFGKLSGKFGANPSIFKGQHLLNLVLAIIMVGAGVIFFQTESLFAFFVMLSIALVLGVMLIIPIGGADMPVVVSMLNSYSGWAA
;
A
#
# COMPACT_ATOMS: atom_id res chain seq x y z
N LEU A 1 17.09 -10.43 -8.22
CA LEU A 1 18.32 -10.08 -7.47
C LEU A 1 18.95 -8.78 -8.00
N ILE A 2 19.25 -8.62 -9.31
CA ILE A 2 19.82 -7.39 -9.89
C ILE A 2 18.91 -6.18 -9.64
N ALA A 3 17.60 -6.30 -9.87
CA ALA A 3 16.63 -5.24 -9.59
C ALA A 3 16.66 -4.80 -8.12
N ALA A 4 16.75 -5.74 -7.17
CA ALA A 4 16.85 -5.43 -5.75
C ALA A 4 18.11 -4.61 -5.42
N ILE A 5 19.26 -4.92 -6.02
CA ILE A 5 20.48 -4.13 -5.87
C ILE A 5 20.26 -2.68 -6.35
N PHE A 6 19.62 -2.50 -7.51
CA PHE A 6 19.31 -1.17 -8.02
C PHE A 6 18.34 -0.41 -7.11
N PHE A 7 17.36 -1.06 -6.50
CA PHE A 7 16.46 -0.42 -5.53
C PHE A 7 17.21 0.02 -4.26
N ILE A 8 18.14 -0.79 -3.74
CA ILE A 8 18.97 -0.41 -2.59
C ILE A 8 19.85 0.80 -2.95
N LEU A 9 20.47 0.80 -4.14
CA LEU A 9 21.27 1.92 -4.62
C LEU A 9 20.41 3.17 -4.84
N ALA A 10 19.16 3.01 -5.28
CA ALA A 10 18.20 4.10 -5.42
C ALA A 10 17.91 4.76 -4.06
N LEU A 11 17.61 3.98 -3.04
CA LEU A 11 17.37 4.51 -1.68
C LEU A 11 18.58 5.26 -1.14
N ARG A 12 19.78 4.70 -1.32
CA ARG A 12 21.03 5.38 -0.94
C ARG A 12 21.23 6.67 -1.73
N GLY A 13 20.95 6.67 -3.02
CA GLY A 13 21.08 7.87 -3.85
C GLY A 13 20.07 8.96 -3.48
N LEU A 14 18.83 8.59 -3.14
CA LEU A 14 17.78 9.52 -2.76
C LEU A 14 17.95 10.13 -1.36
N SER A 15 18.83 9.58 -0.52
CA SER A 15 19.10 10.10 0.82
C SER A 15 19.85 11.45 0.83
N SER A 16 20.43 11.89 -0.31
CA SER A 16 21.15 13.15 -0.42
C SER A 16 20.70 13.94 -1.66
N PRO A 17 20.52 15.27 -1.55
CA PRO A 17 20.12 16.12 -2.67
C PRO A 17 21.12 16.07 -3.85
N THR A 18 22.40 15.89 -3.56
CA THR A 18 23.47 15.86 -4.59
C THR A 18 23.43 14.59 -5.45
N SER A 19 23.00 13.46 -4.87
CA SER A 19 22.92 12.15 -5.55
C SER A 19 21.51 11.74 -5.94
N SER A 20 20.49 12.55 -5.63
CA SER A 20 19.07 12.19 -5.82
C SER A 20 18.71 11.87 -7.27
N ARG A 21 19.29 12.57 -8.24
CA ARG A 21 19.07 12.28 -9.68
C ARG A 21 19.59 10.89 -10.06
N LEU A 22 20.76 10.51 -9.57
CA LEU A 22 21.35 9.20 -9.82
C LEU A 22 20.54 8.11 -9.13
N GLY A 23 20.10 8.35 -7.87
CA GLY A 23 19.20 7.47 -7.15
C GLY A 23 17.90 7.21 -7.90
N ASN A 24 17.29 8.24 -8.48
CA ASN A 24 16.09 8.09 -9.27
C ASN A 24 16.32 7.25 -10.55
N ILE A 25 17.46 7.43 -11.22
CA ILE A 25 17.83 6.60 -12.38
C ILE A 25 17.98 5.13 -11.96
N PHE A 26 18.63 4.84 -10.84
CA PHE A 26 18.75 3.48 -10.32
C PHE A 26 17.37 2.86 -10.03
N GLY A 27 16.44 3.63 -9.44
CA GLY A 27 15.07 3.18 -9.22
C GLY A 27 14.34 2.84 -10.53
N MET A 28 14.45 3.70 -11.54
CA MET A 28 13.85 3.46 -12.85
C MET A 28 14.44 2.21 -13.55
N VAL A 29 15.75 2.03 -13.49
CA VAL A 29 16.43 0.86 -14.08
C VAL A 29 16.02 -0.41 -13.33
N GLY A 30 16.01 -0.38 -11.99
CA GLY A 30 15.56 -1.51 -11.18
C GLY A 30 14.13 -1.93 -11.48
N MET A 31 13.23 -0.96 -11.62
CA MET A 31 11.82 -1.21 -11.99
C MET A 31 11.72 -1.78 -13.41
N GLY A 32 12.46 -1.23 -14.36
CA GLY A 32 12.49 -1.75 -15.74
C GLY A 32 12.93 -3.22 -15.79
N ILE A 33 13.98 -3.59 -15.05
CA ILE A 33 14.45 -4.97 -14.96
C ILE A 33 13.39 -5.87 -14.32
N ALA A 34 12.73 -5.42 -13.25
CA ALA A 34 11.69 -6.18 -12.58
C ALA A 34 10.50 -6.44 -13.51
N ILE A 35 10.03 -5.42 -14.24
CA ILE A 35 8.92 -5.53 -15.21
C ILE A 35 9.28 -6.53 -16.32
N ILE A 36 10.44 -6.37 -16.96
CA ILE A 36 10.89 -7.24 -18.04
C ILE A 36 10.96 -8.69 -17.54
N THR A 37 11.54 -8.91 -16.37
CA THR A 37 11.65 -10.25 -15.77
C THR A 37 10.27 -10.88 -15.54
N THR A 38 9.32 -10.11 -15.00
CA THR A 38 7.95 -10.59 -14.75
C THR A 38 7.24 -10.97 -16.06
N LEU A 39 7.38 -10.15 -17.10
CA LEU A 39 6.80 -10.42 -18.41
C LEU A 39 7.42 -11.64 -19.11
N MET A 40 8.71 -11.89 -18.86
CA MET A 40 9.41 -13.06 -19.46
C MET A 40 9.07 -14.39 -18.78
N ILE A 41 8.70 -14.37 -17.48
CA ILE A 41 8.33 -15.58 -16.74
C ILE A 41 6.88 -15.98 -17.03
N GLY A 42 6.01 -15.03 -17.37
CA GLY A 42 4.60 -15.28 -17.68
C GLY A 42 4.40 -16.01 -19.00
N THR A 43 3.27 -16.73 -19.13
CA THR A 43 2.79 -17.23 -20.42
C THR A 43 2.33 -16.06 -21.29
N ASN A 44 2.27 -16.23 -22.62
CA ASN A 44 1.89 -15.15 -23.56
C ASN A 44 0.58 -14.46 -23.19
N LEU A 45 -0.43 -15.20 -22.72
CA LEU A 45 -1.71 -14.63 -22.31
C LEU A 45 -1.60 -13.84 -21.00
N ILE A 46 -0.89 -14.37 -20.01
CA ILE A 46 -0.65 -13.70 -18.73
C ILE A 46 0.18 -12.43 -18.94
N SER A 47 1.21 -12.50 -19.81
CA SER A 47 2.04 -11.33 -20.14
C SER A 47 1.22 -10.20 -20.77
N LEU A 48 0.24 -10.51 -21.62
CA LEU A 48 -0.66 -9.54 -22.24
C LEU A 48 -1.62 -8.91 -21.18
N LEU A 49 -2.19 -9.73 -20.30
CA LEU A 49 -3.07 -9.28 -19.23
C LEU A 49 -2.35 -8.33 -18.22
N ILE A 50 -1.05 -8.53 -18.04
CA ILE A 50 -0.22 -7.66 -17.18
C ILE A 50 0.23 -6.42 -17.97
N ALA A 51 0.61 -6.54 -19.23
CA ALA A 51 1.15 -5.45 -20.03
C ALA A 51 0.13 -4.31 -20.23
N VAL A 52 -1.14 -4.63 -20.48
CA VAL A 52 -2.18 -3.62 -20.72
C VAL A 52 -2.39 -2.69 -19.53
N PRO A 53 -2.66 -3.17 -18.30
CA PRO A 53 -2.81 -2.29 -17.13
C PRO A 53 -1.49 -1.59 -16.76
N LEU A 54 -0.34 -2.21 -16.99
CA LEU A 54 0.96 -1.59 -16.74
C LEU A 54 1.19 -0.37 -17.66
N ILE A 55 0.94 -0.52 -18.95
CA ILE A 55 1.09 0.57 -19.94
C ILE A 55 0.08 1.68 -19.64
N SER A 56 -1.18 1.34 -19.39
CA SER A 56 -2.20 2.34 -19.07
C SER A 56 -1.88 3.08 -17.77
N GLY A 57 -1.42 2.38 -16.73
CA GLY A 57 -0.96 2.97 -15.48
C GLY A 57 0.25 3.88 -15.66
N ALA A 58 1.21 3.48 -16.49
CA ALA A 58 2.38 4.30 -16.82
C ALA A 58 1.99 5.61 -17.54
N PHE A 59 1.09 5.55 -18.52
CA PHE A 59 0.59 6.75 -19.21
C PHE A 59 -0.11 7.71 -18.25
N ILE A 60 -1.02 7.20 -17.43
CA ILE A 60 -1.74 8.00 -16.42
C ILE A 60 -0.74 8.60 -15.42
N GLY A 61 0.19 7.79 -14.91
CA GLY A 61 1.20 8.22 -13.95
C GLY A 61 2.11 9.32 -14.50
N ILE A 62 2.63 9.16 -15.71
CA ILE A 62 3.47 10.18 -16.37
C ILE A 62 2.68 11.47 -16.61
N TYR A 63 1.44 11.36 -17.07
CA TYR A 63 0.59 12.52 -17.30
C TYR A 63 0.33 13.31 -16.02
N VAL A 64 -0.06 12.63 -14.94
CA VAL A 64 -0.31 13.25 -13.65
C VAL A 64 0.97 13.84 -13.06
N ALA A 65 2.08 13.10 -13.08
CA ALA A 65 3.37 13.56 -12.56
C ALA A 65 3.90 14.83 -13.25
N LYS A 66 3.63 14.99 -14.56
CA LYS A 66 4.01 16.20 -15.29
C LYS A 66 3.12 17.41 -15.02
N LYS A 67 1.87 17.19 -14.58
CA LYS A 67 0.91 18.28 -14.35
C LYS A 67 0.80 18.72 -12.90
N VAL A 68 1.24 17.89 -11.94
CA VAL A 68 1.10 18.20 -10.52
C VAL A 68 2.01 19.36 -10.13
N GLU A 69 1.45 20.31 -9.40
CA GLU A 69 2.20 21.42 -8.80
C GLU A 69 2.98 20.88 -7.59
N MET A 70 4.15 21.46 -7.31
CA MET A 70 4.99 21.07 -6.17
C MET A 70 4.26 21.15 -4.83
N THR A 71 3.36 22.12 -4.69
CA THR A 71 2.51 22.31 -3.50
C THR A 71 1.51 21.17 -3.30
N LYS A 72 1.12 20.47 -4.38
CA LYS A 72 0.16 19.35 -4.36
C LYS A 72 0.84 17.97 -4.36
N MET A 73 2.17 17.92 -4.29
CA MET A 73 2.91 16.67 -4.23
C MET A 73 2.48 15.76 -3.07
N PRO A 74 2.25 16.26 -1.82
CA PRO A 74 1.77 15.40 -0.74
C PRO A 74 0.40 14.76 -1.03
N GLU A 75 -0.51 15.48 -1.70
CA GLU A 75 -1.80 14.92 -2.12
C GLU A 75 -1.62 13.78 -3.10
N LEU A 76 -0.78 13.99 -4.12
CA LEU A 76 -0.50 12.96 -5.14
C LEU A 76 0.12 11.73 -4.51
N VAL A 77 1.09 11.90 -3.61
CA VAL A 77 1.74 10.79 -2.91
C VAL A 77 0.72 10.01 -2.07
N ALA A 78 -0.17 10.69 -1.34
CA ALA A 78 -1.23 10.04 -0.58
C ALA A 78 -2.18 9.24 -1.50
N LEU A 79 -2.57 9.80 -2.64
CA LEU A 79 -3.41 9.13 -3.62
C LEU A 79 -2.73 7.88 -4.18
N MET A 80 -1.47 7.99 -4.62
CA MET A 80 -0.70 6.84 -5.12
C MET A 80 -0.57 5.75 -4.05
N HIS A 81 -0.35 6.16 -2.80
CA HIS A 81 -0.21 5.25 -1.67
C HIS A 81 -1.51 4.46 -1.40
N SER A 82 -2.67 5.09 -1.63
CA SER A 82 -3.94 4.36 -1.55
C SER A 82 -4.02 3.25 -2.60
N PHE A 83 -3.57 3.48 -3.83
CA PHE A 83 -3.55 2.43 -4.86
C PHE A 83 -2.57 1.30 -4.53
N VAL A 84 -1.42 1.60 -3.91
CA VAL A 84 -0.47 0.57 -3.43
C VAL A 84 -1.13 -0.30 -2.36
N GLY A 85 -1.79 0.31 -1.37
CA GLY A 85 -2.54 -0.43 -0.35
C GLY A 85 -3.67 -1.28 -0.94
N LEU A 86 -4.41 -0.74 -1.91
CA LEU A 86 -5.45 -1.49 -2.62
C LEU A 86 -4.87 -2.67 -3.41
N ALA A 87 -3.73 -2.50 -4.08
CA ALA A 87 -3.07 -3.58 -4.81
C ALA A 87 -2.67 -4.72 -3.87
N ALA A 88 -2.12 -4.41 -2.69
CA ALA A 88 -1.77 -5.43 -1.68
C ALA A 88 -3.01 -6.22 -1.21
N VAL A 89 -4.12 -5.53 -0.96
CA VAL A 89 -5.41 -6.17 -0.60
C VAL A 89 -5.92 -7.08 -1.72
N LEU A 90 -5.87 -6.62 -2.97
CA LEU A 90 -6.36 -7.39 -4.12
C LEU A 90 -5.48 -8.62 -4.38
N ILE A 91 -4.16 -8.50 -4.27
CA ILE A 91 -3.22 -9.61 -4.41
C ILE A 91 -3.47 -10.66 -3.33
N ALA A 92 -3.56 -10.24 -2.05
CA ALA A 92 -3.84 -11.15 -0.95
C ALA A 92 -5.21 -11.82 -1.11
N THR A 93 -6.24 -11.07 -1.51
CA THR A 93 -7.58 -11.61 -1.75
C THR A 93 -7.59 -12.61 -2.90
N ALA A 94 -6.91 -12.32 -4.00
CA ALA A 94 -6.81 -13.23 -5.14
C ALA A 94 -6.11 -14.54 -4.75
N ALA A 95 -5.04 -14.47 -3.97
CA ALA A 95 -4.34 -15.65 -3.47
C ALA A 95 -5.22 -16.50 -2.55
N VAL A 96 -5.91 -15.88 -1.59
CA VAL A 96 -6.79 -16.59 -0.64
C VAL A 96 -8.02 -17.21 -1.32
N LEU A 97 -8.51 -16.61 -2.40
CA LEU A 97 -9.62 -17.17 -3.21
C LEU A 97 -9.19 -18.32 -4.14
N ASN A 98 -7.89 -18.50 -4.36
CA ASN A 98 -7.38 -19.62 -5.15
C ASN A 98 -7.38 -20.92 -4.33
N VAL A 99 -8.53 -21.52 -4.17
CA VAL A 99 -8.80 -22.71 -3.33
C VAL A 99 -8.01 -23.96 -3.78
N SER A 100 -7.40 -23.93 -4.96
CA SER A 100 -6.62 -25.07 -5.51
C SER A 100 -5.21 -25.18 -4.90
N GLU A 101 -4.74 -24.16 -4.20
CA GLU A 101 -3.42 -24.13 -3.57
C GLU A 101 -3.54 -24.18 -2.05
N ILE A 102 -2.86 -25.17 -1.44
CA ILE A 102 -2.66 -25.20 0.02
C ILE A 102 -1.50 -24.25 0.33
N HIS A 103 -1.78 -23.18 1.06
CA HIS A 103 -0.76 -22.21 1.41
C HIS A 103 0.20 -22.76 2.48
N SER A 104 1.49 -22.61 2.25
CA SER A 104 2.50 -22.88 3.28
C SER A 104 2.33 -21.95 4.49
N VAL A 105 2.89 -22.32 5.63
CA VAL A 105 2.84 -21.49 6.85
C VAL A 105 3.39 -20.08 6.60
N VAL A 106 4.46 -19.97 5.80
CA VAL A 106 5.06 -18.68 5.45
C VAL A 106 4.10 -17.85 4.59
N GLN A 107 3.51 -18.45 3.56
CA GLN A 107 2.54 -17.77 2.70
C GLN A 107 1.31 -17.27 3.48
N ARG A 108 0.78 -18.06 4.41
CA ARG A 108 -0.33 -17.62 5.28
C ARG A 108 0.05 -16.39 6.12
N PHE A 109 1.27 -16.36 6.63
CA PHE A 109 1.78 -15.23 7.38
C PHE A 109 1.93 -13.99 6.48
N GLU A 110 2.49 -14.14 5.29
CA GLU A 110 2.61 -13.06 4.30
C GLU A 110 1.24 -12.53 3.88
N LEU A 111 0.28 -13.41 3.60
CA LEU A 111 -1.09 -13.04 3.24
C LEU A 111 -1.79 -12.29 4.40
N PHE A 112 -1.61 -12.76 5.63
CA PHE A 112 -2.15 -12.09 6.82
C PHE A 112 -1.57 -10.67 6.97
N ILE A 113 -0.25 -10.53 6.97
CA ILE A 113 0.44 -9.26 7.15
C ILE A 113 0.15 -8.32 5.98
N GLY A 114 0.32 -8.79 4.74
CA GLY A 114 0.10 -8.01 3.53
C GLY A 114 -1.34 -7.49 3.40
N ALA A 115 -2.33 -8.33 3.71
CA ALA A 115 -3.73 -7.95 3.62
C ALA A 115 -4.12 -6.87 4.63
N PHE A 116 -3.79 -7.03 5.92
CA PHE A 116 -4.23 -6.06 6.91
C PHE A 116 -3.45 -4.73 6.82
N ILE A 117 -2.13 -4.76 6.57
CA ILE A 117 -1.35 -3.54 6.36
C ILE A 117 -1.82 -2.84 5.08
N GLY A 118 -2.05 -3.59 4.00
CA GLY A 118 -2.59 -3.04 2.76
C GLY A 118 -3.94 -2.36 2.95
N ALA A 119 -4.86 -2.97 3.71
CA ALA A 119 -6.17 -2.42 4.00
C ALA A 119 -6.12 -1.14 4.85
N ILE A 120 -5.32 -1.14 5.91
CA ILE A 120 -5.09 0.07 6.73
C ILE A 120 -4.47 1.17 5.85
N THR A 121 -3.44 0.84 5.07
CA THR A 121 -2.77 1.80 4.18
C THR A 121 -3.73 2.39 3.16
N PHE A 122 -4.55 1.58 2.52
CA PHE A 122 -5.55 2.03 1.55
C PHE A 122 -6.50 3.04 2.16
N SER A 123 -7.22 2.65 3.20
CA SER A 123 -8.27 3.50 3.80
C SER A 123 -7.69 4.75 4.47
N ALA A 124 -6.56 4.61 5.17
CA ALA A 124 -5.82 5.71 5.79
C ALA A 124 -5.36 6.75 4.75
N SER A 125 -4.80 6.28 3.63
CA SER A 125 -4.30 7.16 2.56
C SER A 125 -5.43 7.87 1.81
N VAL A 126 -6.59 7.23 1.64
CA VAL A 126 -7.80 7.89 1.09
C VAL A 126 -8.24 9.05 1.98
N ILE A 127 -8.26 8.86 3.29
CA ILE A 127 -8.60 9.95 4.24
C ILE A 127 -7.54 11.04 4.24
N ALA A 128 -6.25 10.67 4.23
CA ALA A 128 -5.16 11.63 4.16
C ALA A 128 -5.23 12.47 2.88
N PHE A 129 -5.46 11.84 1.71
CA PHE A 129 -5.69 12.53 0.46
C PHE A 129 -6.89 13.49 0.53
N GLY A 130 -8.02 13.04 1.10
CA GLY A 130 -9.22 13.88 1.24
C GLY A 130 -9.00 15.10 2.12
N LYS A 131 -8.18 14.99 3.19
CA LYS A 131 -7.81 16.11 4.05
C LYS A 131 -6.82 17.07 3.39
N LEU A 132 -5.81 16.54 2.70
CA LEU A 132 -4.82 17.34 1.95
C LEU A 132 -5.46 18.11 0.80
N SER A 133 -6.36 17.47 0.06
CA SER A 133 -7.06 18.09 -1.08
C SER A 133 -8.20 19.03 -0.67
N GLY A 134 -8.43 19.20 0.64
CA GLY A 134 -9.53 20.04 1.16
C GLY A 134 -10.94 19.48 0.94
N LYS A 135 -11.07 18.25 0.42
CA LYS A 135 -12.38 17.57 0.23
C LYS A 135 -13.00 17.15 1.56
N PHE A 136 -12.17 16.76 2.51
CA PHE A 136 -12.57 16.52 3.89
C PHE A 136 -12.08 17.68 4.76
N GLY A 137 -12.81 17.98 5.83
CA GLY A 137 -12.40 19.03 6.75
C GLY A 137 -10.98 18.79 7.28
N ALA A 138 -10.15 19.82 7.26
CA ALA A 138 -8.78 19.75 7.76
C ALA A 138 -8.68 19.59 9.29
N ASN A 139 -9.77 19.86 10.00
CA ASN A 139 -9.79 19.80 11.46
C ASN A 139 -9.72 18.35 11.97
N PRO A 140 -9.01 18.11 13.07
CA PRO A 140 -9.03 16.82 13.75
C PRO A 140 -10.44 16.50 14.27
N SER A 141 -10.92 15.28 13.99
CA SER A 141 -12.16 14.78 14.59
C SER A 141 -11.84 13.81 15.69
N ILE A 142 -12.03 14.25 16.93
CA ILE A 142 -11.72 13.46 18.14
C ILE A 142 -13.01 13.24 18.91
N PHE A 143 -13.25 12.01 19.36
CA PHE A 143 -14.37 11.67 20.24
C PHE A 143 -13.89 10.87 21.47
N LYS A 144 -14.65 10.95 22.54
CA LYS A 144 -14.33 10.25 23.79
C LYS A 144 -14.31 8.73 23.58
N GLY A 145 -13.25 8.06 24.04
CA GLY A 145 -13.11 6.61 23.92
C GLY A 145 -12.51 6.11 22.60
N GLN A 146 -12.09 7.00 21.69
CA GLN A 146 -11.53 6.63 20.39
C GLN A 146 -10.33 5.68 20.51
N HIS A 147 -9.41 5.93 21.43
CA HIS A 147 -8.25 5.09 21.63
C HIS A 147 -8.63 3.67 22.09
N LEU A 148 -9.63 3.57 23.00
CA LEU A 148 -10.14 2.28 23.45
C LEU A 148 -10.82 1.53 22.30
N LEU A 149 -11.64 2.22 21.50
CA LEU A 149 -12.27 1.64 20.31
C LEU A 149 -11.23 1.12 19.32
N ASN A 150 -10.21 1.91 19.01
CA ASN A 150 -9.13 1.50 18.12
C ASN A 150 -8.38 0.28 18.66
N LEU A 151 -8.12 0.23 19.97
CA LEU A 151 -7.47 -0.92 20.60
C LEU A 151 -8.35 -2.17 20.50
N VAL A 152 -9.64 -2.07 20.78
CA VAL A 152 -10.59 -3.20 20.67
C VAL A 152 -10.65 -3.69 19.22
N LEU A 153 -10.79 -2.80 18.26
CA LEU A 153 -10.78 -3.15 16.83
C LEU A 153 -9.46 -3.83 16.41
N ALA A 154 -8.33 -3.33 16.89
CA ALA A 154 -7.03 -3.94 16.61
C ALA A 154 -6.92 -5.37 17.21
N ILE A 155 -7.40 -5.59 18.43
CA ILE A 155 -7.41 -6.91 19.06
C ILE A 155 -8.31 -7.88 18.27
N ILE A 156 -9.51 -7.45 17.86
CA ILE A 156 -10.44 -8.29 17.08
C ILE A 156 -9.83 -8.58 15.71
N MET A 157 -9.21 -7.60 15.06
CA MET A 157 -8.53 -7.77 13.77
C MET A 157 -7.40 -8.81 13.86
N VAL A 158 -6.53 -8.69 14.86
CA VAL A 158 -5.44 -9.66 15.08
C VAL A 158 -6.00 -11.03 15.39
N GLY A 159 -7.05 -11.12 16.25
CA GLY A 159 -7.73 -12.37 16.57
C GLY A 159 -8.30 -13.07 15.32
N ALA A 160 -8.99 -12.31 14.46
CA ALA A 160 -9.50 -12.83 13.18
C ALA A 160 -8.34 -13.27 12.25
N GLY A 161 -7.23 -12.52 12.22
CA GLY A 161 -6.03 -12.90 11.50
C GLY A 161 -5.37 -14.18 11.99
N VAL A 162 -5.31 -14.38 13.30
CA VAL A 162 -4.81 -15.63 13.89
C VAL A 162 -5.72 -16.82 13.53
N ILE A 163 -7.04 -16.63 13.55
CA ILE A 163 -7.99 -17.66 13.10
C ILE A 163 -7.76 -17.99 11.62
N PHE A 164 -7.62 -16.96 10.77
CA PHE A 164 -7.29 -17.16 9.35
C PHE A 164 -5.97 -17.93 9.19
N PHE A 165 -4.92 -17.53 9.90
CA PHE A 165 -3.62 -18.18 9.84
C PHE A 165 -3.68 -19.69 10.20
N GLN A 166 -4.52 -20.06 11.16
CA GLN A 166 -4.67 -21.45 11.60
C GLN A 166 -5.61 -22.27 10.72
N THR A 167 -6.70 -21.67 10.21
CA THR A 167 -7.80 -22.39 9.58
C THR A 167 -7.99 -22.11 8.11
N GLU A 168 -7.29 -21.12 7.53
CA GLU A 168 -7.50 -20.58 6.17
C GLU A 168 -8.97 -20.19 5.90
N SER A 169 -9.72 -19.85 6.95
CA SER A 169 -11.13 -19.48 6.84
C SER A 169 -11.30 -18.17 6.09
N LEU A 170 -12.00 -18.21 4.96
CA LEU A 170 -12.38 -17.03 4.17
C LEU A 170 -13.16 -16.01 5.02
N PHE A 171 -14.04 -16.49 5.89
CA PHE A 171 -14.81 -15.62 6.75
C PHE A 171 -13.90 -14.81 7.70
N ALA A 172 -12.94 -15.48 8.35
CA ALA A 172 -11.97 -14.82 9.22
C ALA A 172 -11.12 -13.80 8.46
N PHE A 173 -10.70 -14.13 7.23
CA PHE A 173 -9.95 -13.22 6.36
C PHE A 173 -10.74 -11.94 6.05
N PHE A 174 -12.00 -12.05 5.61
CA PHE A 174 -12.82 -10.89 5.28
C PHE A 174 -13.23 -10.06 6.51
N VAL A 175 -13.42 -10.69 7.68
CA VAL A 175 -13.63 -9.98 8.94
C VAL A 175 -12.39 -9.16 9.30
N MET A 176 -11.21 -9.77 9.26
CA MET A 176 -9.92 -9.08 9.48
C MET A 176 -9.76 -7.89 8.53
N LEU A 177 -9.99 -8.10 7.23
CA LEU A 177 -9.87 -7.09 6.19
C LEU A 177 -10.82 -5.92 6.42
N SER A 178 -12.08 -6.21 6.75
CA SER A 178 -13.09 -5.18 7.00
C SER A 178 -12.73 -4.32 8.22
N ILE A 179 -12.27 -4.94 9.30
CA ILE A 179 -11.84 -4.23 10.51
C ILE A 179 -10.57 -3.40 10.22
N ALA A 180 -9.64 -3.93 9.43
CA ALA A 180 -8.44 -3.20 9.02
C ALA A 180 -8.76 -1.94 8.22
N LEU A 181 -9.75 -2.00 7.31
CA LEU A 181 -10.24 -0.83 6.57
C LEU A 181 -10.83 0.23 7.52
N VAL A 182 -11.64 -0.18 8.49
CA VAL A 182 -12.20 0.73 9.49
C VAL A 182 -11.10 1.34 10.35
N LEU A 183 -10.14 0.54 10.80
CA LEU A 183 -9.01 1.01 11.60
C LEU A 183 -8.18 2.06 10.85
N GLY A 184 -7.91 1.88 9.56
CA GLY A 184 -7.18 2.87 8.78
C GLY A 184 -7.87 4.23 8.76
N VAL A 185 -9.19 4.25 8.62
CA VAL A 185 -10.00 5.48 8.72
C VAL A 185 -9.90 6.08 10.12
N MET A 186 -10.12 5.26 11.16
CA MET A 186 -10.16 5.71 12.55
C MET A 186 -8.83 6.24 13.08
N LEU A 187 -7.70 5.76 12.53
CA LEU A 187 -6.36 6.21 12.89
C LEU A 187 -6.05 7.61 12.33
N ILE A 188 -6.58 7.95 11.15
CA ILE A 188 -6.24 9.17 10.43
C ILE A 188 -7.24 10.32 10.69
N ILE A 189 -8.48 10.01 10.97
CA ILE A 189 -9.52 11.04 11.26
C ILE A 189 -9.11 12.03 12.36
N PRO A 190 -8.48 11.63 13.48
CA PRO A 190 -8.12 12.56 14.55
C PRO A 190 -6.90 13.43 14.24
N ILE A 191 -6.20 13.20 13.12
CA ILE A 191 -5.00 13.94 12.75
C ILE A 191 -5.38 15.12 11.88
N GLY A 192 -4.83 16.29 12.16
CA GLY A 192 -5.09 17.52 11.38
C GLY A 192 -4.47 17.50 9.99
N GLY A 193 -5.04 18.27 9.06
CA GLY A 193 -4.53 18.36 7.68
C GLY A 193 -3.09 18.84 7.58
N ALA A 194 -2.65 19.69 8.50
CA ALA A 194 -1.26 20.19 8.55
C ALA A 194 -0.23 19.09 8.81
N ASP A 195 -0.61 18.04 9.57
CA ASP A 195 0.27 16.93 9.94
C ASP A 195 0.22 15.77 8.94
N MET A 196 -0.64 15.85 7.93
CA MET A 196 -0.82 14.78 6.93
C MET A 196 0.45 14.41 6.17
N PRO A 197 1.37 15.30 5.79
CA PRO A 197 2.62 14.91 5.13
C PRO A 197 3.46 13.93 5.95
N VAL A 198 3.50 14.11 7.28
CA VAL A 198 4.18 13.20 8.21
C VAL A 198 3.47 11.85 8.26
N VAL A 199 2.13 11.88 8.31
CA VAL A 199 1.30 10.67 8.30
C VAL A 199 1.51 9.85 7.03
N VAL A 200 1.53 10.49 5.86
CA VAL A 200 1.81 9.82 4.58
C VAL A 200 3.19 9.16 4.60
N SER A 201 4.19 9.82 5.17
CA SER A 201 5.53 9.24 5.33
C SER A 201 5.52 8.00 6.25
N MET A 202 4.76 8.04 7.35
CA MET A 202 4.58 6.87 8.24
C MET A 202 3.88 5.71 7.52
N LEU A 203 2.80 5.99 6.79
CA LEU A 203 2.06 4.99 6.03
C LEU A 203 2.95 4.34 4.96
N ASN A 204 3.82 5.14 4.32
CA ASN A 204 4.81 4.62 3.37
C ASN A 204 5.80 3.65 4.05
N SER A 205 6.23 3.97 5.25
CA SER A 205 7.09 3.08 6.04
C SER A 205 6.39 1.76 6.39
N TYR A 206 5.11 1.81 6.79
CA TYR A 206 4.35 0.61 7.13
C TYR A 206 4.08 -0.27 5.91
N SER A 207 3.73 0.33 4.76
CA SER A 207 3.54 -0.44 3.53
C SER A 207 4.83 -1.09 3.03
N GLY A 208 5.99 -0.48 3.28
CA GLY A 208 7.29 -1.08 3.02
C GLY A 208 7.59 -2.33 3.86
N TRP A 209 6.94 -2.48 5.02
CA TRP A 209 7.01 -3.71 5.82
C TRP A 209 6.09 -4.83 5.29
N ALA A 210 5.08 -4.49 4.49
CA ALA A 210 4.15 -5.45 3.90
C ALA A 210 4.63 -6.01 2.56
N ALA A 211 5.62 -5.34 1.92
CA ALA A 211 6.22 -5.75 0.66
C ALA A 211 7.42 -6.67 0.85
#